data_4a5738d47e1216672e5d18bac5d627a8
#
_entry.id   4a5738d47e1216672e5d18bac5d627a8
#
_cell.length_a   1.000
_cell.length_b   1.000
_cell.length_c   1.000
_cell.angle_alpha   90.00
_cell.angle_beta   90.00
_cell.angle_gamma   90.00
#
_symmetry.space_group_name_H-M   'P 1'
#
loop_
_entity.id
_entity.type
_entity.pdbx_description
1 polymer ?
#
loop_
_entity_poly.entity_id
_entity_poly.type
_entity_poly.pdbx_seq_one_letter_code
_entity_poly.pdbx_strand_id
1 'polypeptide(L)'
;MLLVKKNNIELHTPTRLVKAEEVSAVRRIEDVLAEAEAEAARIREEAKQHFELERQRGYAQGLEEGKASIIERKLELLDESVAFMESVEGKIVEVVMTALKKCVMDIGDEELVVQIVRKVMNAVIRNQRHITLKVAPEMVSVVRARMNELLADYPLLDNVDVQENPRLKGAACMIETEAGVADASVDTQFAAIERSLRRHLSRDREE
;
A
#
# COMPACT_ATOMS: atom_id res chain seq x y z
N MET A 1 -68.63 13.60 -53.31
CA MET A 1 -67.50 14.03 -52.48
C MET A 1 -67.64 13.32 -51.16
N LEU A 2 -66.75 12.37 -50.90
CA LEU A 2 -66.71 11.58 -49.66
C LEU A 2 -65.91 12.40 -48.64
N LEU A 3 -66.54 12.84 -47.56
CA LEU A 3 -65.87 13.47 -46.44
C LEU A 3 -65.74 12.43 -45.32
N VAL A 4 -64.50 12.00 -45.08
CA VAL A 4 -64.18 11.11 -43.97
C VAL A 4 -63.98 11.96 -42.74
N LYS A 5 -64.92 11.98 -41.81
CA LYS A 5 -64.72 12.50 -40.46
C LYS A 5 -64.36 11.32 -39.53
N LYS A 6 -63.53 11.58 -38.56
CA LYS A 6 -63.06 10.66 -37.57
C LYS A 6 -64.23 9.72 -37.07
N ASN A 7 -64.19 8.47 -37.48
CA ASN A 7 -65.12 7.38 -37.17
C ASN A 7 -66.52 7.40 -37.78
N ASN A 8 -66.84 8.24 -38.78
CA ASN A 8 -68.08 8.14 -39.52
C ASN A 8 -67.88 8.55 -40.97
N ILE A 9 -68.28 7.70 -41.90
CA ILE A 9 -68.38 8.03 -43.32
C ILE A 9 -69.79 8.60 -43.57
N GLU A 10 -69.91 9.94 -43.68
CA GLU A 10 -71.14 10.58 -44.07
C GLU A 10 -71.23 10.66 -45.59
N LEU A 11 -72.18 9.90 -46.17
CA LEU A 11 -72.52 9.99 -47.58
C LEU A 11 -73.41 11.17 -47.83
N HIS A 12 -72.85 12.30 -48.29
CA HIS A 12 -73.61 13.48 -48.70
C HIS A 12 -74.00 13.41 -50.18
N THR A 13 -75.03 12.60 -50.50
CA THR A 13 -75.81 12.72 -51.74
C THR A 13 -77.26 12.46 -51.43
N PRO A 14 -78.15 13.42 -51.62
CA PRO A 14 -79.57 13.16 -51.52
C PRO A 14 -80.00 12.29 -52.71
N THR A 15 -80.49 11.14 -52.45
CA THR A 15 -81.22 10.29 -53.39
C THR A 15 -80.41 9.46 -54.42
N ARG A 16 -79.35 8.80 -54.04
CA ARG A 16 -78.76 7.77 -54.89
C ARG A 16 -78.69 6.42 -54.14
N LEU A 17 -79.34 5.39 -54.71
CA LEU A 17 -79.16 4.00 -54.24
C LEU A 17 -77.65 3.64 -54.28
N VAL A 18 -77.06 3.42 -53.15
CA VAL A 18 -75.66 2.99 -53.03
C VAL A 18 -75.66 1.50 -53.45
N LYS A 19 -74.79 1.10 -54.33
CA LYS A 19 -74.65 -0.28 -54.75
C LYS A 19 -74.12 -1.13 -53.59
N ALA A 20 -74.60 -2.37 -53.48
CA ALA A 20 -74.16 -3.30 -52.42
C ALA A 20 -72.63 -3.53 -52.38
N GLU A 21 -71.96 -3.43 -53.54
CA GLU A 21 -70.52 -3.48 -53.67
C GLU A 21 -69.77 -2.33 -52.97
N GLU A 22 -70.34 -1.11 -53.04
CA GLU A 22 -69.78 0.08 -52.40
C GLU A 22 -69.88 0.00 -50.88
N VAL A 23 -71.03 -0.51 -50.39
CA VAL A 23 -71.20 -0.77 -48.93
C VAL A 23 -70.28 -1.86 -48.43
N SER A 24 -70.04 -2.94 -49.23
CA SER A 24 -69.11 -3.99 -48.84
C SER A 24 -67.65 -3.55 -48.89
N ALA A 25 -67.30 -2.60 -49.78
CA ALA A 25 -65.98 -2.01 -49.84
C ALA A 25 -65.69 -1.09 -48.59
N VAL A 26 -66.72 -0.31 -48.17
CA VAL A 26 -66.63 0.55 -46.99
C VAL A 26 -66.46 -0.28 -45.75
N ARG A 27 -67.24 -1.36 -45.57
CA ARG A 27 -67.10 -2.29 -44.42
C ARG A 27 -65.69 -2.92 -44.37
N ARG A 28 -65.17 -3.37 -45.49
CA ARG A 28 -63.80 -3.92 -45.56
C ARG A 28 -62.75 -2.87 -45.14
N ILE A 29 -62.92 -1.61 -45.49
CA ILE A 29 -62.03 -0.52 -45.07
C ILE A 29 -62.14 -0.30 -43.54
N GLU A 30 -63.39 -0.29 -43.01
CA GLU A 30 -63.58 -0.19 -41.57
C GLU A 30 -62.98 -1.35 -40.79
N ASP A 31 -63.10 -2.58 -41.29
CA ASP A 31 -62.48 -3.79 -40.69
C ASP A 31 -60.95 -3.69 -40.71
N VAL A 32 -60.34 -3.29 -41.82
CA VAL A 32 -58.88 -3.09 -41.92
C VAL A 32 -58.39 -1.96 -41.02
N LEU A 33 -59.13 -0.88 -40.90
CA LEU A 33 -58.80 0.22 -39.99
C LEU A 33 -58.89 -0.23 -38.50
N ALA A 34 -59.92 -0.99 -38.16
CA ALA A 34 -60.08 -1.52 -36.82
C ALA A 34 -58.95 -2.50 -36.44
N GLU A 35 -58.57 -3.40 -37.39
CA GLU A 35 -57.41 -4.28 -37.21
C GLU A 35 -56.08 -3.51 -37.07
N ALA A 36 -55.87 -2.47 -37.87
CA ALA A 36 -54.67 -1.65 -37.81
C ALA A 36 -54.59 -0.84 -36.47
N GLU A 37 -55.73 -0.32 -36.02
CA GLU A 37 -55.83 0.37 -34.73
C GLU A 37 -55.55 -0.60 -33.56
N ALA A 38 -56.11 -1.80 -33.60
CA ALA A 38 -55.90 -2.83 -32.60
C ALA A 38 -54.41 -3.24 -32.53
N GLU A 39 -53.79 -3.48 -33.72
CA GLU A 39 -52.36 -3.80 -33.80
C GLU A 39 -51.48 -2.67 -33.30
N ALA A 40 -51.79 -1.43 -33.67
CA ALA A 40 -51.07 -0.25 -33.15
C ALA A 40 -51.18 -0.11 -31.63
N ALA A 41 -52.36 -0.42 -31.07
CA ALA A 41 -52.57 -0.43 -29.62
C ALA A 41 -51.74 -1.53 -28.96
N ARG A 42 -51.69 -2.74 -29.53
CA ARG A 42 -50.89 -3.86 -29.05
C ARG A 42 -49.37 -3.50 -29.05
N ILE A 43 -48.88 -2.99 -30.15
CA ILE A 43 -47.48 -2.58 -30.26
C ILE A 43 -47.12 -1.50 -29.24
N ARG A 44 -48.01 -0.53 -29.04
CA ARG A 44 -47.75 0.52 -28.00
C ARG A 44 -47.69 -0.06 -26.62
N GLU A 45 -48.56 -0.99 -26.28
CA GLU A 45 -48.60 -1.63 -24.96
C GLU A 45 -47.37 -2.51 -24.76
N GLU A 46 -46.96 -3.32 -25.74
CA GLU A 46 -45.72 -4.10 -25.73
C GLU A 46 -44.52 -3.19 -25.54
N ALA A 47 -44.42 -2.09 -26.29
CA ALA A 47 -43.35 -1.12 -26.22
C ALA A 47 -43.25 -0.49 -24.82
N LYS A 48 -44.39 -0.18 -24.17
CA LYS A 48 -44.42 0.34 -22.78
C LYS A 48 -43.88 -0.71 -21.80
N GLN A 49 -44.31 -1.95 -21.93
CA GLN A 49 -43.86 -3.02 -21.06
C GLN A 49 -42.35 -3.27 -21.21
N HIS A 50 -41.86 -3.32 -22.45
CA HIS A 50 -40.43 -3.42 -22.72
C HIS A 50 -39.64 -2.24 -22.18
N PHE A 51 -40.13 -1.03 -22.36
CA PHE A 51 -39.51 0.16 -21.82
C PHE A 51 -39.38 0.11 -20.30
N GLU A 52 -40.44 -0.29 -19.62
CA GLU A 52 -40.44 -0.38 -18.16
C GLU A 52 -39.51 -1.47 -17.62
N LEU A 53 -39.46 -2.63 -18.29
CA LEU A 53 -38.53 -3.70 -17.99
C LEU A 53 -37.07 -3.28 -18.18
N GLU A 54 -36.76 -2.64 -19.32
CA GLU A 54 -35.39 -2.18 -19.57
C GLU A 54 -34.99 -1.03 -18.63
N ARG A 55 -35.95 -0.17 -18.25
CA ARG A 55 -35.71 0.86 -17.23
C ARG A 55 -35.34 0.25 -15.88
N GLN A 56 -36.09 -0.78 -15.44
CA GLN A 56 -35.82 -1.47 -14.17
C GLN A 56 -34.48 -2.21 -14.22
N ARG A 57 -34.18 -2.89 -15.34
CA ARG A 57 -32.88 -3.56 -15.53
C ARG A 57 -31.74 -2.58 -15.50
N GLY A 58 -31.84 -1.49 -16.27
CA GLY A 58 -30.81 -0.45 -16.29
C GLY A 58 -30.56 0.19 -14.92
N TYR A 59 -31.65 0.43 -14.17
CA TYR A 59 -31.52 0.94 -12.80
C TYR A 59 -30.81 -0.05 -11.86
N ALA A 60 -31.21 -1.33 -11.90
CA ALA A 60 -30.59 -2.38 -11.08
C ALA A 60 -29.10 -2.57 -11.44
N GLN A 61 -28.80 -2.62 -12.73
CA GLN A 61 -27.44 -2.75 -13.21
C GLN A 61 -26.59 -1.54 -12.81
N GLY A 62 -27.08 -0.33 -13.02
CA GLY A 62 -26.37 0.90 -12.63
C GLY A 62 -26.10 0.99 -11.13
N LEU A 63 -27.05 0.48 -10.31
CA LEU A 63 -26.85 0.39 -8.86
C LEU A 63 -25.72 -0.57 -8.48
N GLU A 64 -25.65 -1.74 -9.11
CA GLU A 64 -24.59 -2.73 -8.86
C GLU A 64 -23.22 -2.24 -9.38
N GLU A 65 -23.19 -1.68 -10.56
CA GLU A 65 -21.96 -1.05 -11.10
C GLU A 65 -21.47 0.10 -10.21
N GLY A 66 -22.38 0.94 -9.73
CA GLY A 66 -22.06 2.01 -8.79
C GLY A 66 -21.50 1.51 -7.47
N LYS A 67 -22.09 0.44 -6.91
CA LYS A 67 -21.55 -0.20 -5.68
C LYS A 67 -20.16 -0.79 -5.92
N ALA A 68 -19.94 -1.49 -7.03
CA ALA A 68 -18.67 -2.06 -7.40
C ALA A 68 -17.59 -0.99 -7.53
N SER A 69 -17.88 0.10 -8.22
CA SER A 69 -16.97 1.25 -8.37
C SER A 69 -16.62 1.91 -7.04
N ILE A 70 -17.59 2.04 -6.11
CA ILE A 70 -17.32 2.58 -4.76
C ILE A 70 -16.39 1.65 -3.98
N ILE A 71 -16.60 0.33 -4.07
CA ILE A 71 -15.74 -0.65 -3.39
C ILE A 71 -14.32 -0.57 -3.95
N GLU A 72 -14.16 -0.56 -5.27
CA GLU A 72 -12.88 -0.43 -5.94
C GLU A 72 -12.14 0.83 -5.48
N ARG A 73 -12.81 1.97 -5.49
CA ARG A 73 -12.22 3.24 -5.02
C ARG A 73 -11.84 3.22 -3.55
N LYS A 74 -12.62 2.53 -2.69
CA LYS A 74 -12.27 2.36 -1.28
C LYS A 74 -11.03 1.49 -1.10
N LEU A 75 -10.87 0.43 -1.89
CA LEU A 75 -9.68 -0.41 -1.86
C LEU A 75 -8.44 0.36 -2.30
N GLU A 76 -8.52 1.12 -3.39
CA GLU A 76 -7.42 2.01 -3.82
C GLU A 76 -6.99 2.99 -2.71
N LEU A 77 -7.96 3.63 -2.05
CA LEU A 77 -7.66 4.55 -0.94
C LEU A 77 -7.01 3.85 0.26
N LEU A 78 -7.39 2.60 0.54
CA LEU A 78 -6.74 1.81 1.58
C LEU A 78 -5.29 1.49 1.21
N ASP A 79 -5.04 1.05 -0.03
CA ASP A 79 -3.70 0.77 -0.52
C ASP A 79 -2.81 2.02 -0.51
N GLU A 80 -3.33 3.17 -0.96
CA GLU A 80 -2.63 4.46 -0.88
C GLU A 80 -2.31 4.84 0.58
N SER A 81 -3.24 4.59 1.51
CA SER A 81 -3.05 4.89 2.93
C SER A 81 -1.97 4.01 3.56
N VAL A 82 -1.96 2.72 3.24
CA VAL A 82 -0.93 1.78 3.70
C VAL A 82 0.45 2.20 3.16
N ALA A 83 0.55 2.47 1.87
CA ALA A 83 1.80 2.92 1.24
C ALA A 83 2.31 4.25 1.84
N PHE A 84 1.40 5.18 2.15
CA PHE A 84 1.75 6.42 2.84
C PHE A 84 2.33 6.16 4.23
N MET A 85 1.70 5.30 5.04
CA MET A 85 2.19 4.94 6.37
C MET A 85 3.58 4.30 6.31
N GLU A 86 3.83 3.40 5.35
CA GLU A 86 5.15 2.80 5.13
C GLU A 86 6.22 3.85 4.80
N SER A 87 5.87 4.81 3.96
CA SER A 87 6.77 5.93 3.63
C SER A 87 7.12 6.77 4.88
N VAL A 88 6.12 7.07 5.72
CA VAL A 88 6.32 7.84 6.95
C VAL A 88 7.22 7.10 7.93
N GLU A 89 6.98 5.80 8.15
CA GLU A 89 7.83 4.97 9.02
C GLU A 89 9.28 4.94 8.54
N GLY A 90 9.50 4.75 7.25
CA GLY A 90 10.83 4.79 6.64
C GLY A 90 11.55 6.11 6.92
N LYS A 91 10.85 7.23 6.77
CA LYS A 91 11.39 8.57 7.07
C LYS A 91 11.69 8.78 8.55
N ILE A 92 10.84 8.28 9.44
CA ILE A 92 11.07 8.36 10.90
C ILE A 92 12.37 7.63 11.24
N VAL A 93 12.56 6.40 10.76
CA VAL A 93 13.80 5.65 10.99
C VAL A 93 15.02 6.41 10.47
N GLU A 94 14.94 6.97 9.27
CA GLU A 94 16.04 7.75 8.67
C GLU A 94 16.41 8.97 9.52
N VAL A 95 15.40 9.73 9.98
CA VAL A 95 15.61 10.92 10.84
C VAL A 95 16.23 10.52 12.18
N VAL A 96 15.70 9.46 12.82
CA VAL A 96 16.24 8.97 14.10
C VAL A 96 17.67 8.49 13.94
N MET A 97 17.97 7.71 12.90
CA MET A 97 19.32 7.23 12.63
C MET A 97 20.29 8.36 12.33
N THR A 98 19.85 9.38 11.60
CA THR A 98 20.66 10.57 11.31
C THR A 98 20.98 11.35 12.59
N ALA A 99 19.98 11.54 13.46
CA ALA A 99 20.15 12.20 14.74
C ALA A 99 21.12 11.42 15.66
N LEU A 100 20.94 10.09 15.77
CA LEU A 100 21.83 9.23 16.55
C LEU A 100 23.28 9.29 16.04
N LYS A 101 23.50 9.21 14.72
CA LYS A 101 24.83 9.33 14.14
C LYS A 101 25.48 10.67 14.52
N LYS A 102 24.77 11.78 14.40
CA LYS A 102 25.27 13.09 14.80
C LYS A 102 25.67 13.14 16.26
N CYS A 103 24.79 12.70 17.17
CA CYS A 103 25.10 12.68 18.61
C CYS A 103 26.34 11.83 18.94
N VAL A 104 26.53 10.71 18.26
CA VAL A 104 27.69 9.84 18.51
C VAL A 104 28.97 10.44 17.92
N MET A 105 28.91 11.06 16.72
CA MET A 105 30.06 11.72 16.11
C MET A 105 30.57 12.93 16.92
N ASP A 106 29.72 13.56 17.71
CA ASP A 106 30.12 14.68 18.58
C ASP A 106 30.97 14.25 19.80
N ILE A 107 31.02 12.93 20.13
CA ILE A 107 31.81 12.40 21.26
C ILE A 107 33.31 12.42 20.99
N GLY A 108 33.72 12.35 19.71
CA GLY A 108 35.11 12.21 19.29
C GLY A 108 35.60 10.76 19.29
N ASP A 109 36.43 10.42 18.29
CA ASP A 109 36.84 9.03 18.01
C ASP A 109 37.64 8.39 19.17
N GLU A 110 38.46 9.16 19.87
CA GLU A 110 39.28 8.64 20.97
C GLU A 110 38.45 8.16 22.16
N GLU A 111 37.48 8.96 22.61
CA GLU A 111 36.60 8.59 23.70
C GLU A 111 35.63 7.47 23.28
N LEU A 112 35.14 7.56 22.06
CA LEU A 112 34.20 6.60 21.49
C LEU A 112 34.82 5.19 21.39
N VAL A 113 36.07 5.07 20.91
CA VAL A 113 36.76 3.76 20.82
C VAL A 113 36.93 3.13 22.19
N VAL A 114 37.27 3.91 23.22
CA VAL A 114 37.43 3.41 24.60
C VAL A 114 36.09 2.89 25.15
N GLN A 115 34.99 3.62 24.93
CA GLN A 115 33.67 3.18 25.37
C GLN A 115 33.20 1.92 24.64
N ILE A 116 33.45 1.83 23.33
CA ILE A 116 33.13 0.64 22.55
C ILE A 116 33.92 -0.57 23.07
N VAL A 117 35.23 -0.42 23.25
CA VAL A 117 36.10 -1.46 23.80
C VAL A 117 35.55 -1.94 25.15
N ARG A 118 35.27 -1.04 26.09
CA ARG A 118 34.67 -1.37 27.39
C ARG A 118 33.36 -2.15 27.26
N LYS A 119 32.48 -1.71 26.40
CA LYS A 119 31.17 -2.37 26.17
C LYS A 119 31.32 -3.78 25.62
N VAL A 120 32.21 -3.97 24.66
CA VAL A 120 32.41 -5.27 24.03
C VAL A 120 33.19 -6.20 24.93
N MET A 121 34.19 -5.71 25.67
CA MET A 121 34.82 -6.48 26.73
C MET A 121 33.80 -7.04 27.71
N ASN A 122 32.84 -6.22 28.19
CA ASN A 122 31.75 -6.67 29.04
C ASN A 122 30.90 -7.79 28.44
N ALA A 123 30.68 -7.77 27.14
CA ALA A 123 29.84 -8.76 26.45
C ALA A 123 30.57 -10.10 26.21
N VAL A 124 31.89 -10.04 25.96
CA VAL A 124 32.68 -11.20 25.47
C VAL A 124 33.42 -11.90 26.58
N ILE A 125 33.80 -11.21 27.66
CA ILE A 125 34.71 -11.68 28.73
C ILE A 125 34.15 -12.84 29.54
N ARG A 126 32.88 -13.12 29.54
CA ARG A 126 32.25 -14.12 30.46
C ARG A 126 32.89 -15.52 30.39
N ASN A 127 33.62 -15.86 29.29
CA ASN A 127 34.22 -17.18 29.12
C ASN A 127 35.56 -17.20 28.37
N GLN A 128 36.26 -16.08 28.21
CA GLN A 128 37.47 -15.99 27.39
C GLN A 128 38.66 -15.50 28.23
N ARG A 129 39.82 -16.18 28.11
CA ARG A 129 41.07 -15.81 28.80
C ARG A 129 42.00 -14.95 27.92
N HIS A 130 41.93 -15.13 26.63
CA HIS A 130 42.74 -14.39 25.65
C HIS A 130 41.86 -13.67 24.67
N ILE A 131 42.13 -12.37 24.49
CA ILE A 131 41.38 -11.51 23.60
C ILE A 131 42.36 -10.71 22.77
N THR A 132 42.20 -10.71 21.45
CA THR A 132 42.94 -9.83 20.55
C THR A 132 41.98 -8.69 20.12
N LEU A 133 42.35 -7.46 20.47
CA LEU A 133 41.62 -6.25 20.08
C LEU A 133 42.31 -5.63 18.87
N LYS A 134 41.63 -5.62 17.72
CA LYS A 134 42.09 -4.97 16.49
C LYS A 134 41.42 -3.60 16.39
N VAL A 135 42.22 -2.53 16.29
CA VAL A 135 41.78 -1.15 16.18
C VAL A 135 42.43 -0.43 15.02
N ALA A 136 41.92 0.73 14.65
CA ALA A 136 42.56 1.57 13.64
C ALA A 136 43.97 1.96 14.09
N PRO A 137 44.97 2.09 13.15
CA PRO A 137 46.33 2.41 13.49
C PRO A 137 46.48 3.66 14.36
N GLU A 138 45.67 4.69 14.08
CA GLU A 138 45.65 5.95 14.83
C GLU A 138 45.14 5.79 16.26
N MET A 139 44.38 4.77 16.58
CA MET A 139 43.73 4.52 17.88
C MET A 139 44.55 3.58 18.79
N VAL A 140 45.56 2.90 18.27
CA VAL A 140 46.37 1.94 19.05
C VAL A 140 47.01 2.59 20.28
N SER A 141 47.60 3.78 20.12
CA SER A 141 48.24 4.50 21.24
C SER A 141 47.21 4.91 22.32
N VAL A 142 46.05 5.37 21.92
CA VAL A 142 44.95 5.79 22.81
C VAL A 142 44.45 4.60 23.61
N VAL A 143 44.14 3.49 22.95
CA VAL A 143 43.62 2.28 23.61
C VAL A 143 44.70 1.68 24.53
N ARG A 144 45.96 1.61 24.16
CA ARG A 144 47.05 1.12 25.02
C ARG A 144 47.26 1.99 26.23
N ALA A 145 47.21 3.31 26.12
CA ALA A 145 47.34 4.23 27.24
C ALA A 145 46.22 4.04 28.30
N ARG A 146 45.02 3.71 27.87
CA ARG A 146 43.88 3.47 28.77
C ARG A 146 43.65 1.99 29.12
N MET A 147 44.52 1.08 28.64
CA MET A 147 44.36 -0.35 28.82
C MET A 147 44.35 -0.74 30.32
N ASN A 148 45.22 -0.13 31.15
CA ASN A 148 45.26 -0.40 32.58
C ASN A 148 43.94 0.01 33.29
N GLU A 149 43.33 1.08 32.86
CA GLU A 149 42.00 1.51 33.35
C GLU A 149 40.90 0.51 32.90
N LEU A 150 40.95 0.08 31.65
CA LEU A 150 40.01 -0.87 31.13
C LEU A 150 40.11 -2.25 31.78
N LEU A 151 41.34 -2.73 32.06
CA LEU A 151 41.58 -4.03 32.68
C LEU A 151 41.28 -4.06 34.19
N ALA A 152 41.31 -2.90 34.87
CA ALA A 152 40.99 -2.84 36.28
C ALA A 152 39.59 -3.39 36.61
N ASP A 153 38.66 -3.26 35.68
CA ASP A 153 37.31 -3.79 35.82
C ASP A 153 37.20 -5.30 35.54
N TYR A 154 38.31 -5.95 35.07
CA TYR A 154 38.29 -7.36 34.60
C TYR A 154 39.46 -8.22 35.07
N PRO A 155 39.52 -8.52 36.37
CA PRO A 155 40.64 -9.25 36.98
C PRO A 155 40.85 -10.70 36.50
N LEU A 156 39.92 -11.26 35.74
CA LEU A 156 39.99 -12.62 35.22
C LEU A 156 40.62 -12.72 33.82
N LEU A 157 40.97 -11.56 33.20
CA LEU A 157 41.65 -11.52 31.92
C LEU A 157 43.15 -11.62 32.12
N ASP A 158 43.74 -12.70 31.62
CA ASP A 158 45.18 -12.92 31.71
C ASP A 158 45.97 -12.08 30.69
N ASN A 159 45.41 -11.85 29.50
CA ASN A 159 46.09 -11.09 28.43
C ASN A 159 45.10 -10.48 27.41
N VAL A 160 45.26 -9.20 27.14
CA VAL A 160 44.61 -8.50 26.02
C VAL A 160 45.67 -7.97 25.09
N ASP A 161 45.73 -8.50 23.88
CA ASP A 161 46.66 -8.04 22.84
C ASP A 161 45.99 -6.98 21.96
N VAL A 162 46.65 -5.81 21.83
CA VAL A 162 46.13 -4.72 21.00
C VAL A 162 46.94 -4.66 19.72
N GLN A 163 46.30 -4.97 18.59
CA GLN A 163 46.88 -5.00 17.27
C GLN A 163 46.26 -3.91 16.37
N GLU A 164 47.11 -3.36 15.49
CA GLU A 164 46.62 -2.46 14.45
C GLU A 164 45.97 -3.23 13.29
N ASN A 165 44.92 -2.67 12.74
CA ASN A 165 44.31 -3.16 11.51
C ASN A 165 44.13 -1.99 10.53
N PRO A 166 44.91 -1.92 9.43
CA PRO A 166 44.83 -0.82 8.48
C PRO A 166 43.49 -0.70 7.73
N ARG A 167 42.65 -1.70 7.84
CA ARG A 167 41.29 -1.67 7.24
C ARG A 167 40.25 -0.94 8.11
N LEU A 168 40.58 -0.73 9.37
CA LEU A 168 39.73 -0.01 10.31
C LEU A 168 40.08 1.49 10.30
N LYS A 169 39.08 2.33 10.51
CA LYS A 169 39.24 3.80 10.56
C LYS A 169 38.46 4.37 11.74
N GLY A 170 38.97 5.47 12.33
CA GLY A 170 38.33 6.16 13.45
C GLY A 170 38.08 5.22 14.64
N ALA A 171 36.92 5.26 15.22
CA ALA A 171 36.55 4.47 16.40
C ALA A 171 36.19 2.99 16.08
N ALA A 172 36.46 2.51 14.86
CA ALA A 172 36.16 1.12 14.51
C ALA A 172 37.07 0.14 15.27
N CYS A 173 36.50 -0.92 15.83
CA CYS A 173 37.26 -1.99 16.46
C CYS A 173 36.66 -3.37 16.19
N MET A 174 37.52 -4.40 16.20
CA MET A 174 37.15 -5.81 16.10
C MET A 174 37.77 -6.57 17.26
N ILE A 175 37.02 -7.51 17.81
CA ILE A 175 37.52 -8.41 18.84
C ILE A 175 37.60 -9.82 18.29
N GLU A 176 38.78 -10.42 18.44
CA GLU A 176 39.05 -11.79 18.09
C GLU A 176 39.25 -12.60 19.36
N THR A 177 38.55 -13.70 19.48
CA THR A 177 38.58 -14.65 20.59
C THR A 177 38.68 -16.05 20.05
N GLU A 178 38.91 -17.02 20.93
CA GLU A 178 38.87 -18.47 20.55
C GLU A 178 37.49 -18.87 19.97
N ALA A 179 36.42 -18.21 20.34
CA ALA A 179 35.05 -18.47 19.87
C ALA A 179 34.74 -17.85 18.52
N GLY A 180 35.56 -16.89 18.05
CA GLY A 180 35.35 -16.20 16.78
C GLY A 180 35.69 -14.72 16.81
N VAL A 181 35.33 -14.01 15.72
CA VAL A 181 35.59 -12.59 15.53
C VAL A 181 34.29 -11.83 15.64
N ALA A 182 34.25 -10.82 16.51
CA ALA A 182 33.14 -9.89 16.64
C ALA A 182 33.52 -8.51 16.10
N ASP A 183 32.78 -8.01 15.14
CA ASP A 183 32.87 -6.62 14.67
C ASP A 183 32.07 -5.73 15.62
N ALA A 184 32.78 -4.87 16.33
CA ALA A 184 32.22 -3.94 17.28
C ALA A 184 32.18 -2.49 16.74
N SER A 185 32.40 -2.31 15.45
CA SER A 185 32.38 -0.98 14.85
C SER A 185 31.05 -0.25 15.10
N VAL A 186 31.15 1.07 15.18
CA VAL A 186 29.95 1.93 15.35
C VAL A 186 28.95 1.70 14.25
N ASP A 187 29.42 1.50 13.02
CA ASP A 187 28.55 1.25 11.86
C ASP A 187 27.75 -0.05 12.01
N THR A 188 28.40 -1.11 12.50
CA THR A 188 27.71 -2.40 12.77
C THR A 188 26.65 -2.25 13.86
N GLN A 189 26.93 -1.45 14.90
CA GLN A 189 25.95 -1.17 15.94
C GLN A 189 24.79 -0.33 15.42
N PHE A 190 25.04 0.71 14.61
CA PHE A 190 23.98 1.47 13.95
C PHE A 190 23.11 0.59 13.03
N ALA A 191 23.73 -0.26 12.24
CA ALA A 191 22.99 -1.20 11.39
C ALA A 191 22.11 -2.17 12.19
N ALA A 192 22.56 -2.57 13.38
CA ALA A 192 21.76 -3.40 14.29
C ALA A 192 20.57 -2.63 14.89
N ILE A 193 20.79 -1.38 15.30
CA ILE A 193 19.73 -0.48 15.81
C ILE A 193 18.70 -0.22 14.70
N GLU A 194 19.13 0.13 13.51
CA GLU A 194 18.25 0.39 12.37
C GLU A 194 17.37 -0.83 12.06
N ARG A 195 17.96 -2.02 11.99
CA ARG A 195 17.21 -3.27 11.78
C ARG A 195 16.20 -3.53 12.88
N SER A 196 16.55 -3.22 14.13
CA SER A 196 15.66 -3.38 15.27
C SER A 196 14.48 -2.40 15.20
N LEU A 197 14.74 -1.13 14.89
CA LEU A 197 13.70 -0.12 14.73
C LEU A 197 12.72 -0.48 13.60
N ARG A 198 13.25 -0.86 12.43
CA ARG A 198 12.40 -1.29 11.30
C ARG A 198 11.54 -2.49 11.66
N ARG A 199 12.08 -3.47 12.38
CA ARG A 199 11.35 -4.66 12.81
C ARG A 199 10.24 -4.34 13.82
N HIS A 200 10.46 -3.42 14.74
CA HIS A 200 9.42 -3.05 15.71
C HIS A 200 8.29 -2.28 15.06
N LEU A 201 8.59 -1.31 14.20
CA LEU A 201 7.57 -0.57 13.46
C LEU A 201 6.72 -1.46 12.56
N SER A 202 7.31 -2.48 11.93
CA SER A 202 6.55 -3.43 11.11
C SER A 202 5.71 -4.43 11.94
N ARG A 203 6.08 -4.71 13.17
CA ARG A 203 5.37 -5.67 14.04
C ARG A 203 4.11 -5.09 14.68
N ASP A 204 4.11 -3.81 15.02
CA ASP A 204 2.96 -3.11 15.60
C ASP A 204 1.77 -2.99 14.60
N ARG A 205 1.94 -3.46 13.36
CA ARG A 205 0.87 -3.53 12.35
C ARG A 205 0.11 -4.85 12.34
N GLU A 206 0.66 -5.90 12.93
CA GLU A 206 0.05 -7.23 12.93
C GLU A 206 -0.83 -7.48 14.16
N GLU A 207 -0.85 -6.53 15.11
CA GLU A 207 -1.75 -6.50 16.27
C GLU A 207 -2.89 -5.50 16.07
#